data_d46e748456c5ea231b049c85a21d0569
#
_entry.id   d46e748456c5ea231b049c85a21d0569
#
_cell.length_a   1.000
_cell.length_b   1.000
_cell.length_c   1.000
_cell.angle_alpha   90.00
_cell.angle_beta   90.00
_cell.angle_gamma   90.00
#
_symmetry.space_group_name_H-M   'P 1'
#
loop_
_entity.id
_entity.type
_entity.pdbx_description
1 polymer ?
#
loop_
_entity_poly.entity_id
_entity_poly.type
_entity_poly.pdbx_seq_one_letter_code
_entity_poly.pdbx_strand_id
1 'polypeptide(L)'
;MRILVVTQHFWPENFRINDIVEGFVQDGLSVDVLCGLPNYPKGEWFDGYSADGPFEEVYKGARVFRAREIPRKGNTGKTIFLNYVSWPLYAAGALKRLPDGYDAVFCFNTSPVLMCWPAIRYAKKHHIPFTNYVLDLWPENLYSVLPVKNRFMRWVAQSVSDSLYRRCDRLIAMSGPLQERLCARTGKSTADVAVIPQYCEDFYAVPQHDAALEAQFAGRFNVVFTGTFTPAQSLDMVIRAVLDARAAGAEHLHLLLVGDGMSREALQKQAADLHAGDAVTFYGSVPATDVPRFTALADALLISLSDSPDLGLTVPGKLASYMAAAKPVLASMNGAGYAAVLESGGGLVSPACDQKALADNMLALYRMTDAERAALGAKAKAYYTAHYRRAELLKRLEEFTVKGV
;
A
#
# COMPACT_ATOMS: atom_id res chain seq x y z
N MET A 1 -11.77 -18.78 18.18
CA MET A 1 -11.97 -17.35 18.46
C MET A 1 -12.68 -16.71 17.29
N ARG A 2 -13.46 -15.67 17.56
CA ARG A 2 -14.25 -14.99 16.54
C ARG A 2 -13.87 -13.51 16.46
N ILE A 3 -13.50 -13.04 15.29
CA ILE A 3 -13.00 -11.68 15.04
C ILE A 3 -13.96 -10.94 14.11
N LEU A 4 -14.29 -9.69 14.46
CA LEU A 4 -14.93 -8.76 13.56
C LEU A 4 -13.85 -7.91 12.87
N VAL A 5 -13.73 -8.04 11.56
CA VAL A 5 -12.89 -7.18 10.72
C VAL A 5 -13.73 -6.01 10.19
N VAL A 6 -13.23 -4.79 10.35
CA VAL A 6 -13.90 -3.57 9.86
C VAL A 6 -12.97 -2.86 8.88
N THR A 7 -13.44 -2.65 7.66
CA THR A 7 -12.71 -1.93 6.62
C THR A 7 -13.68 -1.36 5.60
N GLN A 8 -13.40 -0.20 5.00
CA GLN A 8 -14.28 0.30 3.95
C GLN A 8 -14.13 -0.52 2.68
N HIS A 9 -12.88 -0.84 2.30
CA HIS A 9 -12.53 -1.53 1.07
C HIS A 9 -12.26 -3.02 1.32
N PHE A 10 -12.92 -3.87 0.57
CA PHE A 10 -12.77 -5.32 0.64
C PHE A 10 -13.04 -5.97 -0.72
N TRP A 11 -12.76 -7.27 -0.86
CA TRP A 11 -13.04 -8.03 -2.08
C TRP A 11 -14.40 -7.64 -2.70
N PRO A 12 -14.49 -7.52 -4.06
CA PRO A 12 -13.51 -7.79 -5.10
C PRO A 12 -12.48 -6.66 -5.35
N GLU A 13 -12.48 -5.60 -4.55
CA GLU A 13 -11.44 -4.58 -4.59
C GLU A 13 -10.09 -5.19 -4.14
N ASN A 14 -9.01 -4.84 -4.85
CA ASN A 14 -7.69 -5.44 -4.60
C ASN A 14 -6.96 -4.74 -3.44
N PHE A 15 -7.25 -5.17 -2.22
CA PHE A 15 -6.59 -4.71 -0.99
C PHE A 15 -6.03 -5.89 -0.19
N ARG A 16 -4.92 -5.68 0.51
CA ARG A 16 -4.25 -6.72 1.31
C ARG A 16 -5.13 -7.31 2.41
N ILE A 17 -6.15 -6.59 2.84
CA ILE A 17 -7.11 -7.11 3.83
C ILE A 17 -7.79 -8.39 3.34
N ASN A 18 -7.92 -8.60 2.03
CA ASN A 18 -8.50 -9.82 1.48
C ASN A 18 -7.64 -11.04 1.86
N ASP A 19 -6.32 -10.91 1.69
CA ASP A 19 -5.36 -11.95 2.07
C ASP A 19 -5.23 -12.12 3.59
N ILE A 20 -5.31 -11.03 4.36
CA ILE A 20 -5.32 -11.10 5.84
C ILE A 20 -6.52 -11.88 6.33
N VAL A 21 -7.71 -11.62 5.80
CA VAL A 21 -8.95 -12.32 6.18
C VAL A 21 -8.86 -13.81 5.79
N GLU A 22 -8.38 -14.11 4.59
CA GLU A 22 -8.17 -15.49 4.16
C GLU A 22 -7.18 -16.21 5.09
N GLY A 23 -6.08 -15.57 5.46
CA GLY A 23 -5.08 -16.12 6.39
C GLY A 23 -5.68 -16.39 7.78
N PHE A 24 -6.42 -15.44 8.36
CA PHE A 24 -7.08 -15.65 9.64
C PHE A 24 -8.07 -16.83 9.63
N VAL A 25 -8.80 -17.02 8.51
CA VAL A 25 -9.69 -18.18 8.36
C VAL A 25 -8.89 -19.48 8.26
N GLN A 26 -7.78 -19.49 7.51
CA GLN A 26 -6.89 -20.65 7.38
C GLN A 26 -6.25 -21.04 8.72
N ASP A 27 -5.96 -20.07 9.57
CA ASP A 27 -5.43 -20.29 10.94
C ASP A 27 -6.53 -20.70 11.95
N GLY A 28 -7.76 -20.91 11.47
CA GLY A 28 -8.86 -21.46 12.25
C GLY A 28 -9.70 -20.42 13.01
N LEU A 29 -9.55 -19.14 12.70
CA LEU A 29 -10.41 -18.11 13.28
C LEU A 29 -11.78 -18.06 12.56
N SER A 30 -12.84 -17.79 13.30
CA SER A 30 -14.12 -17.40 12.72
C SER A 30 -14.11 -15.91 12.42
N VAL A 31 -14.17 -15.53 11.16
CA VAL A 31 -14.02 -14.13 10.72
C VAL A 31 -15.32 -13.65 10.11
N ASP A 32 -15.79 -12.51 10.58
CA ASP A 32 -16.85 -11.73 9.94
C ASP A 32 -16.27 -10.38 9.51
N VAL A 33 -16.64 -9.90 8.32
CA VAL A 33 -16.14 -8.66 7.74
C VAL A 33 -17.28 -7.65 7.61
N LEU A 34 -17.14 -6.46 8.18
CA LEU A 34 -17.99 -5.30 7.89
C LEU A 34 -17.27 -4.37 6.93
N CYS A 35 -17.78 -4.22 5.69
CA CYS A 35 -17.16 -3.41 4.66
C CYS A 35 -18.15 -2.60 3.85
N GLY A 36 -17.65 -1.86 2.84
CA GLY A 36 -18.44 -1.12 1.88
C GLY A 36 -18.90 -1.97 0.69
N LEU A 37 -19.76 -1.38 -0.14
CA LEU A 37 -20.05 -1.91 -1.48
C LEU A 37 -18.88 -1.54 -2.40
N PRO A 38 -18.35 -2.48 -3.21
CA PRO A 38 -17.11 -2.27 -3.94
C PRO A 38 -17.29 -1.26 -5.09
N ASN A 39 -16.47 -0.21 -5.08
CA ASN A 39 -16.48 0.85 -6.10
C ASN A 39 -15.10 1.49 -6.37
N TYR A 40 -14.07 1.09 -5.65
CA TYR A 40 -12.71 1.63 -5.80
C TYR A 40 -11.94 0.88 -6.90
N PRO A 41 -11.15 1.53 -7.77
CA PRO A 41 -10.79 2.96 -7.74
C PRO A 41 -11.67 3.88 -8.59
N LYS A 42 -12.50 3.34 -9.48
CA LYS A 42 -13.22 4.11 -10.52
C LYS A 42 -14.42 4.88 -10.00
N GLY A 43 -14.94 4.53 -8.81
CA GLY A 43 -16.17 5.09 -8.28
C GLY A 43 -17.43 4.54 -8.98
N GLU A 44 -17.31 3.38 -9.61
CA GLU A 44 -18.36 2.61 -10.26
C GLU A 44 -18.51 1.29 -9.54
N TRP A 45 -19.73 0.77 -9.48
CA TRP A 45 -19.96 -0.54 -8.87
C TRP A 45 -19.29 -1.65 -9.69
N PHE A 46 -18.73 -2.62 -9.02
CA PHE A 46 -18.25 -3.84 -9.66
C PHE A 46 -19.43 -4.67 -10.19
N ASP A 47 -19.17 -5.57 -11.15
CA ASP A 47 -20.18 -6.47 -11.69
C ASP A 47 -20.83 -7.29 -10.56
N GLY A 48 -22.16 -7.35 -10.57
CA GLY A 48 -22.95 -8.01 -9.53
C GLY A 48 -23.25 -7.14 -8.29
N TYR A 49 -22.76 -5.90 -8.23
CA TYR A 49 -23.02 -4.96 -7.11
C TYR A 49 -23.78 -3.73 -7.57
N SER A 50 -24.57 -3.18 -6.66
CA SER A 50 -25.31 -1.93 -6.84
C SER A 50 -25.56 -1.24 -5.48
N ALA A 51 -26.21 -0.08 -5.51
CA ALA A 51 -26.67 0.58 -4.28
C ALA A 51 -27.64 -0.27 -3.44
N ASP A 52 -28.24 -1.30 -4.04
CA ASP A 52 -29.20 -2.20 -3.41
C ASP A 52 -28.61 -3.56 -2.99
N GLY A 53 -27.30 -3.71 -3.03
CA GLY A 53 -26.58 -4.87 -2.54
C GLY A 53 -25.79 -5.63 -3.64
N PRO A 54 -25.39 -6.87 -3.34
CA PRO A 54 -25.68 -7.69 -2.14
C PRO A 54 -25.09 -7.11 -0.85
N PHE A 55 -25.81 -7.26 0.27
CA PHE A 55 -25.36 -6.78 1.58
C PHE A 55 -24.80 -7.89 2.48
N GLU A 56 -24.94 -9.15 2.09
CA GLU A 56 -24.37 -10.30 2.78
C GLU A 56 -23.87 -11.31 1.76
N GLU A 57 -22.68 -11.83 1.98
CA GLU A 57 -22.05 -12.84 1.15
C GLU A 57 -20.98 -13.61 1.93
N VAL A 58 -20.29 -14.56 1.29
CA VAL A 58 -19.18 -15.32 1.87
C VAL A 58 -17.94 -15.16 1.01
N TYR A 59 -16.81 -14.84 1.63
CA TYR A 59 -15.52 -14.77 1.00
C TYR A 59 -14.54 -15.72 1.70
N LYS A 60 -14.06 -16.76 1.01
CA LYS A 60 -13.04 -17.69 1.52
C LYS A 60 -13.34 -18.24 2.94
N GLY A 61 -14.60 -18.45 3.27
CA GLY A 61 -15.05 -18.92 4.59
C GLY A 61 -15.40 -17.81 5.60
N ALA A 62 -15.03 -16.57 5.34
CA ALA A 62 -15.48 -15.42 6.13
C ALA A 62 -16.87 -14.96 5.68
N ARG A 63 -17.76 -14.59 6.62
CA ARG A 63 -19.02 -13.92 6.28
C ARG A 63 -18.77 -12.44 6.09
N VAL A 64 -19.36 -11.87 5.05
CA VAL A 64 -19.16 -10.46 4.68
C VAL A 64 -20.49 -9.72 4.83
N PHE A 65 -20.51 -8.68 5.64
CA PHE A 65 -21.61 -7.76 5.82
C PHE A 65 -21.27 -6.42 5.17
N ARG A 66 -22.01 -6.01 4.16
CA ARG A 66 -21.76 -4.76 3.46
C ARG A 66 -22.67 -3.65 3.95
N ALA A 67 -22.10 -2.46 4.05
CA ALA A 67 -22.83 -1.22 4.28
C ALA A 67 -22.91 -0.42 2.99
N ARG A 68 -23.97 0.38 2.83
CA ARG A 68 -24.08 1.36 1.76
C ARG A 68 -22.97 2.39 1.87
N GLU A 69 -22.68 3.03 0.74
CA GLU A 69 -21.82 4.21 0.68
C GLU A 69 -22.16 5.03 -0.57
N ILE A 70 -21.76 6.28 -0.59
CA ILE A 70 -21.82 7.11 -1.79
C ILE A 70 -20.54 6.84 -2.58
N PRO A 71 -20.63 6.29 -3.82
CA PRO A 71 -19.44 5.99 -4.60
C PRO A 71 -18.71 7.30 -4.99
N ARG A 72 -17.38 7.21 -5.15
CA ARG A 72 -16.52 8.37 -5.49
C ARG A 72 -16.54 8.70 -6.99
N LYS A 73 -17.70 8.70 -7.61
CA LYS A 73 -17.88 8.89 -9.05
C LYS A 73 -17.16 10.13 -9.57
N GLY A 74 -16.29 9.94 -10.59
CA GLY A 74 -15.47 11.00 -11.16
C GLY A 74 -14.29 11.45 -10.29
N ASN A 75 -14.05 10.83 -9.13
CA ASN A 75 -12.93 11.10 -8.23
C ASN A 75 -12.67 12.58 -7.91
N THR A 76 -13.75 13.38 -7.82
CA THR A 76 -13.65 14.79 -7.41
C THR A 76 -13.50 14.90 -5.90
N GLY A 77 -12.89 16.00 -5.41
CA GLY A 77 -12.76 16.23 -3.96
C GLY A 77 -14.10 16.13 -3.21
N LYS A 78 -15.20 16.59 -3.82
CA LYS A 78 -16.56 16.48 -3.24
C LYS A 78 -17.03 15.02 -3.15
N THR A 79 -16.88 14.24 -4.20
CA THR A 79 -17.34 12.84 -4.21
C THR A 79 -16.49 11.96 -3.31
N ILE A 80 -15.18 12.21 -3.24
CA ILE A 80 -14.27 11.54 -2.29
C ILE A 80 -14.67 11.86 -0.85
N PHE A 81 -14.93 13.13 -0.52
CA PHE A 81 -15.37 13.54 0.81
C PHE A 81 -16.71 12.90 1.20
N LEU A 82 -17.69 12.88 0.30
CA LEU A 82 -18.99 12.23 0.54
C LEU A 82 -18.82 10.71 0.75
N ASN A 83 -17.97 10.06 -0.02
CA ASN A 83 -17.63 8.65 0.17
C ASN A 83 -17.04 8.40 1.57
N TYR A 84 -16.07 9.21 1.99
CA TYR A 84 -15.39 9.11 3.27
C TYR A 84 -16.31 9.30 4.50
N VAL A 85 -17.36 10.10 4.37
CA VAL A 85 -18.29 10.37 5.47
C VAL A 85 -19.49 9.42 5.45
N SER A 86 -19.97 9.06 4.26
CA SER A 86 -21.20 8.25 4.14
C SER A 86 -21.01 6.83 4.63
N TRP A 87 -19.89 6.18 4.27
CA TRP A 87 -19.67 4.79 4.68
C TRP A 87 -19.68 4.59 6.19
N PRO A 88 -18.93 5.32 7.03
CA PRO A 88 -18.95 5.12 8.48
C PRO A 88 -20.35 5.28 9.08
N LEU A 89 -21.17 6.19 8.54
CA LEU A 89 -22.54 6.41 9.00
C LEU A 89 -23.43 5.20 8.67
N TYR A 90 -23.39 4.72 7.44
CA TYR A 90 -24.15 3.53 7.06
C TYR A 90 -23.63 2.26 7.75
N ALA A 91 -22.32 2.11 7.90
CA ALA A 91 -21.71 1.00 8.62
C ALA A 91 -22.14 0.96 10.09
N ALA A 92 -22.24 2.13 10.75
CA ALA A 92 -22.77 2.21 12.12
C ALA A 92 -24.23 1.73 12.22
N GLY A 93 -25.03 1.95 11.18
CA GLY A 93 -26.39 1.37 11.08
C GLY A 93 -26.36 -0.14 10.84
N ALA A 94 -25.42 -0.62 10.03
CA ALA A 94 -25.25 -2.03 9.70
C ALA A 94 -24.76 -2.89 10.88
N LEU A 95 -24.17 -2.29 11.92
CA LEU A 95 -23.79 -2.99 13.15
C LEU A 95 -24.93 -3.81 13.78
N LYS A 96 -26.18 -3.42 13.54
CA LYS A 96 -27.38 -4.13 14.06
C LYS A 96 -27.59 -5.50 13.40
N ARG A 97 -27.00 -5.72 12.22
CA ARG A 97 -27.10 -7.00 11.48
C ARG A 97 -26.01 -7.99 11.89
N LEU A 98 -24.96 -7.48 12.56
CA LEU A 98 -23.87 -8.32 13.01
C LEU A 98 -24.35 -9.20 14.18
N PRO A 99 -23.94 -10.46 14.23
CA PRO A 99 -24.18 -11.31 15.39
C PRO A 99 -23.36 -10.82 16.59
N ASP A 100 -23.75 -11.26 17.77
CA ASP A 100 -22.99 -11.04 19.00
C ASP A 100 -21.87 -12.11 19.17
N GLY A 101 -21.01 -11.89 20.15
CA GLY A 101 -20.02 -12.89 20.59
C GLY A 101 -18.72 -12.87 19.80
N TYR A 102 -18.25 -11.71 19.35
CA TYR A 102 -16.87 -11.53 18.91
C TYR A 102 -15.94 -11.36 20.11
N ASP A 103 -14.74 -11.92 19.99
CA ASP A 103 -13.68 -11.83 20.99
C ASP A 103 -12.83 -10.57 20.82
N ALA A 104 -12.72 -10.05 19.58
CA ALA A 104 -11.97 -8.84 19.26
C ALA A 104 -12.50 -8.16 17.99
N VAL A 105 -12.19 -6.87 17.84
CA VAL A 105 -12.39 -6.09 16.61
C VAL A 105 -11.05 -5.71 16.02
N PHE A 106 -10.88 -5.92 14.73
CA PHE A 106 -9.71 -5.50 13.94
C PHE A 106 -10.16 -4.54 12.85
N CYS A 107 -9.51 -3.37 12.75
CA CYS A 107 -9.75 -2.42 11.67
C CYS A 107 -8.50 -2.33 10.77
N PHE A 108 -8.68 -2.60 9.49
CA PHE A 108 -7.66 -2.36 8.46
C PHE A 108 -7.87 -0.95 7.91
N ASN A 109 -7.14 0.00 8.52
CA ASN A 109 -7.38 1.41 8.32
C ASN A 109 -6.49 1.99 7.20
N THR A 110 -7.06 2.02 6.00
CA THR A 110 -6.54 2.81 4.88
C THR A 110 -7.01 4.27 5.04
N SER A 111 -7.70 4.84 4.06
CA SER A 111 -8.30 6.18 4.11
C SER A 111 -9.81 6.06 3.95
N PRO A 112 -10.60 6.74 4.78
CA PRO A 112 -10.28 7.70 5.85
C PRO A 112 -10.17 7.07 7.25
N VAL A 113 -9.54 7.79 8.22
CA VAL A 113 -9.55 7.36 9.63
C VAL A 113 -10.95 7.18 10.21
N LEU A 114 -11.96 7.84 9.64
CA LEU A 114 -13.36 7.74 10.05
C LEU A 114 -13.89 6.29 9.98
N MET A 115 -13.28 5.41 9.19
CA MET A 115 -13.66 3.99 9.12
C MET A 115 -13.50 3.25 10.46
N CYS A 116 -12.68 3.76 11.38
CA CYS A 116 -12.56 3.21 12.74
C CYS A 116 -13.81 3.45 13.60
N TRP A 117 -14.65 4.42 13.27
CA TRP A 117 -15.75 4.83 14.14
C TRP A 117 -16.80 3.73 14.36
N PRO A 118 -17.28 2.99 13.35
CA PRO A 118 -18.14 1.83 13.59
C PRO A 118 -17.47 0.76 14.45
N ALA A 119 -16.18 0.47 14.21
CA ALA A 119 -15.40 -0.48 15.01
C ALA A 119 -15.33 -0.06 16.50
N ILE A 120 -15.00 1.21 16.78
CA ILE A 120 -14.99 1.78 18.12
C ILE A 120 -16.36 1.64 18.80
N ARG A 121 -17.45 1.94 18.07
CA ARG A 121 -18.82 1.81 18.62
C ARG A 121 -19.15 0.37 18.99
N TYR A 122 -18.81 -0.58 18.11
CA TYR A 122 -19.08 -1.99 18.36
C TYR A 122 -18.26 -2.49 19.56
N ALA A 123 -16.96 -2.28 19.55
CA ALA A 123 -16.05 -2.73 20.61
C ALA A 123 -16.46 -2.19 21.99
N LYS A 124 -16.78 -0.90 22.09
CA LYS A 124 -17.24 -0.28 23.34
C LYS A 124 -18.57 -0.84 23.84
N LYS A 125 -19.53 -1.07 22.92
CA LYS A 125 -20.84 -1.61 23.30
C LYS A 125 -20.72 -3.01 23.88
N HIS A 126 -19.81 -3.82 23.33
CA HIS A 126 -19.65 -5.24 23.70
C HIS A 126 -18.49 -5.49 24.67
N HIS A 127 -17.76 -4.43 25.11
CA HIS A 127 -16.63 -4.51 26.04
C HIS A 127 -15.52 -5.46 25.55
N ILE A 128 -15.22 -5.45 24.27
CA ILE A 128 -14.16 -6.27 23.63
C ILE A 128 -13.03 -5.40 23.10
N PRO A 129 -11.78 -5.92 23.01
CA PRO A 129 -10.63 -5.17 22.54
C PRO A 129 -10.77 -4.75 21.07
N PHE A 130 -10.28 -3.56 20.78
CA PHE A 130 -10.23 -2.98 19.44
C PHE A 130 -8.80 -2.66 19.03
N THR A 131 -8.33 -3.31 17.96
CA THR A 131 -7.03 -3.07 17.33
C THR A 131 -7.21 -2.37 15.98
N ASN A 132 -6.51 -1.25 15.78
CA ASN A 132 -6.53 -0.49 14.54
C ASN A 132 -5.17 -0.53 13.84
N TYR A 133 -5.11 -1.14 12.65
CA TYR A 133 -3.92 -1.14 11.80
C TYR A 133 -3.89 0.11 10.93
N VAL A 134 -3.03 1.06 11.30
CA VAL A 134 -2.92 2.37 10.67
C VAL A 134 -1.97 2.26 9.46
N LEU A 135 -2.54 2.27 8.27
CA LEU A 135 -1.81 2.22 7.00
C LEU A 135 -1.54 3.62 6.46
N ASP A 136 -2.54 4.50 6.58
CA ASP A 136 -2.48 5.90 6.21
C ASP A 136 -2.64 6.78 7.44
N LEU A 137 -1.67 7.64 7.71
CA LEU A 137 -1.77 8.58 8.82
C LEU A 137 -2.73 9.74 8.47
N TRP A 138 -3.74 9.94 9.30
CA TRP A 138 -4.74 10.99 9.17
C TRP A 138 -4.58 12.06 10.26
N PRO A 139 -4.80 13.33 9.94
CA PRO A 139 -5.33 13.88 8.70
C PRO A 139 -4.29 14.17 7.60
N GLU A 140 -3.02 13.82 7.80
CA GLU A 140 -1.92 14.13 6.88
C GLU A 140 -2.23 13.63 5.47
N ASN A 141 -2.67 12.37 5.34
CA ASN A 141 -3.04 11.79 4.04
C ASN A 141 -4.24 12.49 3.37
N LEU A 142 -5.15 13.10 4.14
CA LEU A 142 -6.23 13.93 3.60
C LEU A 142 -5.68 15.13 2.83
N TYR A 143 -4.61 15.75 3.31
CA TYR A 143 -4.07 16.98 2.72
C TYR A 143 -3.37 16.74 1.39
N SER A 144 -2.93 15.51 1.11
CA SER A 144 -2.40 15.11 -0.20
C SER A 144 -3.49 14.95 -1.26
N VAL A 145 -4.73 14.65 -0.84
CA VAL A 145 -5.90 14.46 -1.73
C VAL A 145 -6.75 15.72 -1.84
N LEU A 146 -6.94 16.42 -0.72
CA LEU A 146 -7.75 17.64 -0.63
C LEU A 146 -6.92 18.80 -0.07
N PRO A 147 -6.66 19.86 -0.84
CA PRO A 147 -5.83 20.98 -0.41
C PRO A 147 -6.55 21.84 0.64
N VAL A 148 -6.61 21.37 1.87
CA VAL A 148 -7.22 22.09 3.01
C VAL A 148 -6.25 23.18 3.47
N LYS A 149 -6.48 24.44 3.05
CA LYS A 149 -5.64 25.62 3.43
C LYS A 149 -6.08 26.26 4.75
N ASN A 150 -7.34 26.11 5.14
CA ASN A 150 -7.90 26.75 6.32
C ASN A 150 -7.37 26.10 7.60
N ARG A 151 -6.71 26.90 8.47
CA ARG A 151 -6.09 26.44 9.73
C ARG A 151 -7.11 25.85 10.72
N PHE A 152 -8.31 26.40 10.78
CA PHE A 152 -9.37 25.88 11.66
C PHE A 152 -9.85 24.50 11.19
N MET A 153 -10.07 24.32 9.86
CA MET A 153 -10.43 23.01 9.31
C MET A 153 -9.34 21.97 9.54
N ARG A 154 -8.07 22.36 9.40
CA ARG A 154 -6.93 21.47 9.74
C ARG A 154 -6.92 21.10 11.21
N TRP A 155 -7.16 22.04 12.11
CA TRP A 155 -7.27 21.77 13.55
C TRP A 155 -8.44 20.83 13.86
N VAL A 156 -9.61 21.00 13.25
CA VAL A 156 -10.77 20.10 13.40
C VAL A 156 -10.41 18.70 12.92
N ALA A 157 -9.85 18.56 11.71
CA ALA A 157 -9.45 17.28 11.16
C ALA A 157 -8.42 16.56 12.05
N GLN A 158 -7.43 17.30 12.59
CA GLN A 158 -6.44 16.78 13.53
C GLN A 158 -7.11 16.29 14.82
N SER A 159 -7.98 17.13 15.41
CA SER A 159 -8.67 16.80 16.67
C SER A 159 -9.57 15.56 16.55
N VAL A 160 -10.27 15.42 15.42
CA VAL A 160 -11.10 14.25 15.13
C VAL A 160 -10.23 13.02 14.98
N SER A 161 -9.16 13.09 14.17
CA SER A 161 -8.25 11.96 13.96
C SER A 161 -7.60 11.50 15.27
N ASP A 162 -7.07 12.43 16.07
CA ASP A 162 -6.45 12.13 17.37
C ASP A 162 -7.46 11.52 18.35
N SER A 163 -8.71 12.02 18.33
CA SER A 163 -9.77 11.46 19.17
C SER A 163 -10.10 10.02 18.78
N LEU A 164 -10.09 9.68 17.50
CA LEU A 164 -10.34 8.32 17.02
C LEU A 164 -9.18 7.40 17.39
N TYR A 165 -7.92 7.79 17.14
CA TYR A 165 -6.75 6.99 17.51
C TYR A 165 -6.65 6.74 19.02
N ARG A 166 -6.92 7.75 19.85
CA ARG A 166 -6.94 7.59 21.32
C ARG A 166 -7.98 6.60 21.83
N ARG A 167 -9.09 6.42 21.10
CA ARG A 167 -10.18 5.50 21.46
C ARG A 167 -9.94 4.05 21.03
N CYS A 168 -8.91 3.79 20.22
CA CYS A 168 -8.46 2.43 19.94
C CYS A 168 -7.77 1.88 21.19
N ASP A 169 -7.99 0.64 21.55
CA ASP A 169 -7.25 0.01 22.64
C ASP A 169 -5.81 -0.21 22.23
N ARG A 170 -5.61 -0.71 21.02
CA ARG A 170 -4.32 -1.00 20.41
C ARG A 170 -4.20 -0.39 19.01
N LEU A 171 -2.98 -0.02 18.66
CA LEU A 171 -2.65 0.48 17.32
C LEU A 171 -1.54 -0.38 16.71
N ILE A 172 -1.56 -0.53 15.40
CA ILE A 172 -0.46 -1.14 14.65
C ILE A 172 0.06 -0.09 13.67
N ALA A 173 1.37 0.14 13.70
CA ALA A 173 2.10 1.00 12.78
C ALA A 173 2.91 0.14 11.80
N MET A 174 3.12 0.62 10.57
CA MET A 174 3.94 -0.07 9.58
C MET A 174 5.44 0.14 9.76
N SER A 175 5.84 1.08 10.64
CA SER A 175 7.23 1.46 10.84
C SER A 175 7.47 2.06 12.24
N GLY A 176 8.73 2.11 12.68
CA GLY A 176 9.13 2.79 13.91
C GLY A 176 8.75 4.27 13.93
N PRO A 177 9.09 5.07 12.90
CA PRO A 177 8.68 6.48 12.84
C PRO A 177 7.17 6.71 12.93
N LEU A 178 6.36 5.83 12.32
CA LEU A 178 4.90 5.91 12.46
C LEU A 178 4.43 5.54 13.88
N GLN A 179 5.06 4.53 14.51
CA GLN A 179 4.80 4.18 15.91
C GLN A 179 5.07 5.39 16.84
N GLU A 180 6.23 6.01 16.71
CA GLU A 180 6.60 7.19 17.50
C GLU A 180 5.59 8.34 17.33
N ARG A 181 5.17 8.60 16.09
CA ARG A 181 4.15 9.61 15.78
C ARG A 181 2.81 9.27 16.42
N LEU A 182 2.37 8.01 16.36
CA LEU A 182 1.11 7.57 16.97
C LEU A 182 1.18 7.62 18.50
N CYS A 183 2.28 7.19 19.11
CA CYS A 183 2.50 7.33 20.56
C CYS A 183 2.44 8.81 21.01
N ALA A 184 3.12 9.71 20.30
CA ALA A 184 3.11 11.14 20.61
C ALA A 184 1.70 11.77 20.50
N ARG A 185 0.88 11.34 19.50
CA ARG A 185 -0.47 11.88 19.27
C ARG A 185 -1.53 11.32 20.24
N THR A 186 -1.31 10.10 20.71
CA THR A 186 -2.32 9.39 21.51
C THR A 186 -2.00 9.34 22.99
N GLY A 187 -0.74 9.50 23.38
CA GLY A 187 -0.24 9.26 24.73
C GLY A 187 -0.09 7.77 25.08
N LYS A 188 -0.23 6.88 24.09
CA LYS A 188 -0.06 5.43 24.28
C LYS A 188 1.42 5.05 24.39
N SER A 189 1.67 3.94 25.08
CA SER A 189 3.00 3.34 25.16
C SER A 189 3.33 2.53 23.88
N THR A 190 4.60 2.19 23.70
CA THR A 190 5.02 1.29 22.62
C THR A 190 4.48 -0.13 22.77
N ALA A 191 4.04 -0.53 23.96
CA ALA A 191 3.33 -1.78 24.19
C ALA A 191 1.92 -1.78 23.57
N ASP A 192 1.26 -0.61 23.51
CA ASP A 192 -0.06 -0.44 22.94
C ASP A 192 -0.02 -0.12 21.43
N VAL A 193 1.17 0.17 20.90
CA VAL A 193 1.38 0.52 19.48
C VAL A 193 2.45 -0.39 18.91
N ALA A 194 2.07 -1.52 18.32
CA ALA A 194 3.03 -2.46 17.73
C ALA A 194 3.55 -1.97 16.38
N VAL A 195 4.79 -2.35 16.03
CA VAL A 195 5.31 -2.20 14.67
C VAL A 195 5.16 -3.51 13.94
N ILE A 196 4.22 -3.58 13.00
CA ILE A 196 4.00 -4.72 12.13
C ILE A 196 3.93 -4.18 10.68
N PRO A 197 5.00 -4.31 9.88
CA PRO A 197 5.01 -3.83 8.51
C PRO A 197 4.06 -4.65 7.63
N GLN A 198 3.74 -4.13 6.44
CA GLN A 198 3.01 -4.93 5.46
C GLN A 198 3.93 -5.99 4.85
N TYR A 199 3.41 -7.20 4.75
CA TYR A 199 4.03 -8.28 3.97
C TYR A 199 3.59 -8.20 2.50
N CYS A 200 4.09 -9.08 1.65
CA CYS A 200 3.48 -9.38 0.35
C CYS A 200 2.97 -10.82 0.31
N GLU A 201 2.03 -11.05 -0.57
CA GLU A 201 1.48 -12.38 -0.84
C GLU A 201 2.58 -13.30 -1.40
N ASP A 202 2.51 -14.59 -1.07
CA ASP A 202 3.59 -15.56 -1.34
C ASP A 202 3.92 -15.71 -2.83
N PHE A 203 2.96 -15.46 -3.72
CA PHE A 203 3.19 -15.55 -5.17
C PHE A 203 4.21 -14.53 -5.69
N TYR A 204 4.44 -13.39 -5.00
CA TYR A 204 5.49 -12.44 -5.37
C TYR A 204 6.91 -12.99 -5.17
N ALA A 205 7.06 -13.99 -4.30
CA ALA A 205 8.34 -14.61 -4.03
C ALA A 205 8.70 -15.71 -5.04
N VAL A 206 7.79 -16.05 -5.94
CA VAL A 206 7.95 -17.09 -6.97
C VAL A 206 8.12 -16.41 -8.33
N PRO A 207 9.32 -16.43 -8.94
CA PRO A 207 9.54 -15.88 -10.27
C PRO A 207 8.64 -16.56 -11.29
N GLN A 208 8.03 -15.78 -12.18
CA GLN A 208 7.27 -16.31 -13.32
C GLN A 208 7.97 -15.89 -14.61
N HIS A 209 8.43 -16.85 -15.38
CA HIS A 209 9.08 -16.62 -16.67
C HIS A 209 8.04 -16.61 -17.80
N ASP A 210 8.12 -15.58 -18.64
CA ASP A 210 7.29 -15.42 -19.82
C ASP A 210 8.20 -15.15 -21.02
N ALA A 211 8.42 -16.18 -21.83
CA ALA A 211 9.36 -16.11 -22.96
C ALA A 211 8.99 -15.02 -23.98
N ALA A 212 7.70 -14.73 -24.18
CA ALA A 212 7.24 -13.70 -25.11
C ALA A 212 7.54 -12.30 -24.55
N LEU A 213 7.28 -12.10 -23.25
CA LEU A 213 7.56 -10.85 -22.57
C LEU A 213 9.07 -10.62 -22.48
N GLU A 214 9.85 -11.63 -22.13
CA GLU A 214 11.31 -11.58 -22.08
C GLU A 214 11.92 -11.24 -23.44
N ALA A 215 11.41 -11.85 -24.52
CA ALA A 215 11.86 -11.55 -25.88
C ALA A 215 11.54 -10.10 -26.31
N GLN A 216 10.40 -9.57 -25.89
CA GLN A 216 9.99 -8.18 -26.19
C GLN A 216 10.96 -7.15 -25.59
N PHE A 217 11.54 -7.43 -24.44
CA PHE A 217 12.45 -6.53 -23.71
C PHE A 217 13.90 -7.00 -23.69
N ALA A 218 14.24 -7.99 -24.51
CA ALA A 218 15.60 -8.51 -24.62
C ALA A 218 16.60 -7.45 -25.07
N GLY A 219 17.85 -7.57 -24.61
CA GLY A 219 18.94 -6.63 -24.95
C GLY A 219 18.85 -5.26 -24.27
N ARG A 220 17.91 -5.07 -23.38
CA ARG A 220 17.72 -3.85 -22.57
C ARG A 220 18.12 -4.10 -21.13
N PHE A 221 18.52 -3.05 -20.43
CA PHE A 221 18.64 -3.04 -18.99
C PHE A 221 17.32 -2.53 -18.41
N ASN A 222 16.49 -3.44 -17.91
CA ASN A 222 15.11 -3.17 -17.53
C ASN A 222 15.00 -2.71 -16.07
N VAL A 223 14.75 -1.42 -15.86
CA VAL A 223 14.30 -0.86 -14.58
C VAL A 223 12.78 -0.90 -14.58
N VAL A 224 12.20 -1.71 -13.70
CA VAL A 224 10.75 -1.95 -13.69
C VAL A 224 10.08 -1.29 -12.51
N PHE A 225 9.04 -0.53 -12.79
CA PHE A 225 8.10 0.00 -11.78
C PHE A 225 6.76 -0.69 -11.95
N THR A 226 6.16 -1.17 -10.84
CA THR A 226 4.80 -1.71 -10.84
C THR A 226 3.91 -0.94 -9.86
N GLY A 227 2.71 -0.54 -10.28
CA GLY A 227 1.73 0.09 -9.39
C GLY A 227 0.96 1.26 -9.98
N THR A 228 0.29 2.01 -9.12
CA THR A 228 -0.57 3.13 -9.54
C THR A 228 0.27 4.37 -9.86
N PHE A 229 -0.03 5.03 -10.98
CA PHE A 229 0.62 6.28 -11.40
C PHE A 229 -0.07 7.47 -10.76
N THR A 230 0.49 7.96 -9.66
CA THR A 230 0.01 9.13 -8.92
C THR A 230 1.12 10.15 -8.75
N PRO A 231 0.80 11.42 -8.46
CA PRO A 231 1.83 12.43 -8.16
C PRO A 231 2.76 12.04 -7.01
N ALA A 232 2.27 11.25 -6.06
CA ALA A 232 3.07 10.75 -4.94
C ALA A 232 4.23 9.84 -5.36
N GLN A 233 4.22 9.30 -6.59
CA GLN A 233 5.29 8.43 -7.11
C GLN A 233 6.39 9.20 -7.85
N SER A 234 6.25 10.50 -8.12
CA SER A 234 7.22 11.35 -8.84
C SER A 234 7.83 10.71 -10.09
N LEU A 235 7.00 9.98 -10.87
CA LEU A 235 7.45 9.28 -12.07
C LEU A 235 7.91 10.23 -13.17
N ASP A 236 7.46 11.48 -13.15
CA ASP A 236 7.92 12.55 -14.02
C ASP A 236 9.42 12.84 -13.84
N MET A 237 9.92 12.84 -12.60
CA MET A 237 11.34 12.96 -12.30
C MET A 237 12.10 11.70 -12.72
N VAL A 238 11.51 10.51 -12.51
CA VAL A 238 12.11 9.23 -12.91
C VAL A 238 12.39 9.18 -14.42
N ILE A 239 11.44 9.62 -15.27
CA ILE A 239 11.63 9.68 -16.73
C ILE A 239 12.84 10.54 -17.08
N ARG A 240 13.01 11.70 -16.46
CA ARG A 240 14.18 12.56 -16.67
C ARG A 240 15.48 11.88 -16.22
N ALA A 241 15.47 11.24 -15.05
CA ALA A 241 16.64 10.53 -14.53
C ALA A 241 17.10 9.38 -15.45
N VAL A 242 16.16 8.68 -16.09
CA VAL A 242 16.48 7.65 -17.12
C VAL A 242 17.22 8.26 -18.31
N LEU A 243 16.74 9.40 -18.81
CA LEU A 243 17.38 10.08 -19.93
C LEU A 243 18.77 10.61 -19.57
N ASP A 244 18.94 11.15 -18.36
CA ASP A 244 20.24 11.59 -17.85
C ASP A 244 21.23 10.41 -17.73
N ALA A 245 20.78 9.25 -17.22
CA ALA A 245 21.61 8.06 -17.12
C ALA A 245 21.99 7.50 -18.50
N ARG A 246 21.08 7.53 -19.48
CA ARG A 246 21.40 7.17 -20.87
C ARG A 246 22.43 8.11 -21.49
N ALA A 247 22.26 9.40 -21.28
CA ALA A 247 23.22 10.40 -21.74
C ALA A 247 24.62 10.23 -21.09
N ALA A 248 24.68 9.69 -19.88
CA ALA A 248 25.90 9.38 -19.14
C ALA A 248 26.53 8.01 -19.51
N GLY A 249 25.97 7.29 -20.49
CA GLY A 249 26.50 6.04 -21.03
C GLY A 249 25.73 4.76 -20.71
N ALA A 250 24.54 4.85 -20.12
CA ALA A 250 23.65 3.69 -19.96
C ALA A 250 22.71 3.53 -21.18
N GLU A 251 23.27 3.35 -22.37
CA GLU A 251 22.55 3.43 -23.64
C GLU A 251 21.34 2.49 -23.76
N HIS A 252 21.43 1.29 -23.17
CA HIS A 252 20.36 0.29 -23.20
C HIS A 252 19.45 0.34 -21.95
N LEU A 253 19.60 1.36 -21.08
CA LEU A 253 18.73 1.55 -19.93
C LEU A 253 17.29 1.78 -20.39
N HIS A 254 16.36 1.03 -19.84
CA HIS A 254 14.96 1.07 -20.20
C HIS A 254 14.07 1.11 -18.94
N LEU A 255 13.12 2.03 -18.91
CA LEU A 255 12.12 2.13 -17.87
C LEU A 255 10.82 1.46 -18.32
N LEU A 256 10.44 0.38 -17.66
CA LEU A 256 9.18 -0.29 -17.90
C LEU A 256 8.17 0.07 -16.79
N LEU A 257 7.14 0.82 -17.15
CA LEU A 257 6.07 1.27 -16.28
C LEU A 257 4.86 0.35 -16.42
N VAL A 258 4.64 -0.51 -15.42
CA VAL A 258 3.53 -1.46 -15.37
C VAL A 258 2.49 -0.95 -14.39
N GLY A 259 1.32 -0.60 -14.89
CA GLY A 259 0.26 -0.02 -14.09
C GLY A 259 -0.54 1.04 -14.82
N ASP A 260 -1.35 1.76 -14.07
CA ASP A 260 -2.19 2.85 -14.56
C ASP A 260 -2.46 3.86 -13.44
N GLY A 261 -3.06 4.99 -13.76
CA GLY A 261 -3.44 5.98 -12.77
C GLY A 261 -3.60 7.37 -13.34
N MET A 262 -4.01 8.28 -12.47
CA MET A 262 -4.37 9.65 -12.85
C MET A 262 -3.24 10.45 -13.51
N SER A 263 -1.98 10.06 -13.31
CA SER A 263 -0.81 10.74 -13.90
C SER A 263 -0.42 10.19 -15.28
N ARG A 264 -1.05 9.10 -15.77
CA ARG A 264 -0.62 8.40 -16.99
C ARG A 264 -0.51 9.30 -18.21
N GLU A 265 -1.58 10.04 -18.53
CA GLU A 265 -1.61 10.90 -19.72
C GLU A 265 -0.55 11.99 -19.66
N ALA A 266 -0.37 12.60 -18.48
CA ALA A 266 0.66 13.62 -18.28
C ALA A 266 2.08 13.06 -18.42
N LEU A 267 2.32 11.85 -17.90
CA LEU A 267 3.61 11.16 -18.04
C LEU A 267 3.92 10.74 -19.49
N GLN A 268 2.91 10.24 -20.22
CA GLN A 268 3.05 9.90 -21.65
C GLN A 268 3.35 11.15 -22.48
N LYS A 269 2.63 12.26 -22.22
CA LYS A 269 2.92 13.53 -22.87
C LYS A 269 4.34 14.00 -22.58
N GLN A 270 4.76 13.96 -21.32
CA GLN A 270 6.14 14.34 -20.93
C GLN A 270 7.18 13.47 -21.64
N ALA A 271 7.00 12.16 -21.69
CA ALA A 271 7.92 11.25 -22.38
C ALA A 271 8.02 11.57 -23.87
N ALA A 272 6.91 11.94 -24.51
CA ALA A 272 6.89 12.39 -25.90
C ALA A 272 7.61 13.75 -26.09
N ASP A 273 7.31 14.73 -25.23
CA ASP A 273 7.93 16.07 -25.26
C ASP A 273 9.46 16.01 -25.05
N LEU A 274 9.92 15.06 -24.22
CA LEU A 274 11.35 14.80 -23.96
C LEU A 274 11.99 13.87 -24.98
N HIS A 275 11.27 13.43 -26.00
CA HIS A 275 11.75 12.47 -26.99
C HIS A 275 12.34 11.19 -26.39
N ALA A 276 11.70 10.68 -25.30
CA ALA A 276 12.17 9.51 -24.56
C ALA A 276 12.21 8.22 -25.40
N GLY A 277 11.43 8.15 -26.48
CA GLY A 277 11.50 7.06 -27.49
C GLY A 277 11.41 5.68 -26.86
N ASP A 278 12.43 4.87 -27.14
CA ASP A 278 12.55 3.49 -26.63
C ASP A 278 13.04 3.37 -25.19
N ALA A 279 13.38 4.51 -24.55
CA ALA A 279 13.85 4.52 -23.16
C ALA A 279 12.72 4.26 -22.15
N VAL A 280 11.45 4.48 -22.52
CA VAL A 280 10.31 4.37 -21.59
C VAL A 280 9.16 3.63 -22.26
N THR A 281 8.66 2.59 -21.60
CA THR A 281 7.46 1.86 -22.05
C THR A 281 6.36 1.93 -20.98
N PHE A 282 5.16 2.33 -21.39
CA PHE A 282 3.93 2.28 -20.58
C PHE A 282 3.15 1.02 -20.93
N TYR A 283 3.33 -0.05 -20.16
CA TYR A 283 2.72 -1.35 -20.45
C TYR A 283 1.20 -1.38 -20.21
N GLY A 284 0.75 -0.74 -19.15
CA GLY A 284 -0.64 -0.78 -18.70
C GLY A 284 -0.84 -1.61 -17.44
N SER A 285 -2.09 -1.66 -16.96
CA SER A 285 -2.46 -2.42 -15.77
C SER A 285 -2.49 -3.92 -16.04
N VAL A 286 -2.02 -4.69 -15.06
CA VAL A 286 -2.10 -6.16 -15.05
C VAL A 286 -2.67 -6.63 -13.70
N PRO A 287 -3.26 -7.84 -13.64
CA PRO A 287 -3.60 -8.46 -12.37
C PRO A 287 -2.38 -8.60 -11.45
N ALA A 288 -2.58 -8.51 -10.13
CA ALA A 288 -1.50 -8.63 -9.16
C ALA A 288 -0.71 -9.95 -9.31
N THR A 289 -1.40 -11.03 -9.67
CA THR A 289 -0.82 -12.36 -9.93
C THR A 289 0.12 -12.41 -11.13
N ASP A 290 0.03 -11.45 -12.05
CA ASP A 290 0.88 -11.38 -13.25
C ASP A 290 2.13 -10.50 -13.03
N VAL A 291 2.15 -9.71 -11.94
CA VAL A 291 3.30 -8.86 -11.61
C VAL A 291 4.61 -9.63 -11.51
N PRO A 292 4.67 -10.88 -10.99
CA PRO A 292 5.90 -11.68 -10.96
C PRO A 292 6.56 -11.90 -12.32
N ARG A 293 5.81 -11.86 -13.44
CA ARG A 293 6.38 -11.94 -14.81
C ARG A 293 7.25 -10.72 -15.12
N PHE A 294 6.84 -9.54 -14.65
CA PHE A 294 7.58 -8.29 -14.86
C PHE A 294 8.75 -8.14 -13.88
N THR A 295 8.58 -8.58 -12.64
CA THR A 295 9.70 -8.56 -11.69
C THR A 295 10.77 -9.59 -12.05
N ALA A 296 10.42 -10.70 -12.68
CA ALA A 296 11.39 -11.70 -13.14
C ALA A 296 12.33 -11.15 -14.22
N LEU A 297 11.80 -10.39 -15.20
CA LEU A 297 12.61 -9.81 -16.29
C LEU A 297 13.40 -8.55 -15.87
N ALA A 298 13.14 -8.00 -14.67
CA ALA A 298 13.80 -6.77 -14.22
C ALA A 298 15.28 -6.99 -13.89
N ASP A 299 16.13 -6.04 -14.28
CA ASP A 299 17.50 -5.90 -13.78
C ASP A 299 17.51 -5.13 -12.44
N ALA A 300 16.57 -4.21 -12.26
CA ALA A 300 16.30 -3.52 -10.99
C ALA A 300 14.82 -3.19 -10.85
N LEU A 301 14.32 -3.14 -9.61
CA LEU A 301 12.94 -2.80 -9.28
C LEU A 301 12.89 -1.41 -8.64
N LEU A 302 12.12 -0.50 -9.24
CA LEU A 302 12.09 0.91 -8.87
C LEU A 302 10.97 1.23 -7.88
N ILE A 303 11.34 1.89 -6.78
CA ILE A 303 10.41 2.60 -5.90
C ILE A 303 10.75 4.08 -5.96
N SER A 304 9.78 4.92 -6.29
CA SER A 304 9.93 6.37 -6.23
C SER A 304 8.76 6.97 -5.46
N LEU A 305 9.06 7.92 -4.58
CA LEU A 305 8.08 8.71 -3.82
C LEU A 305 8.47 10.18 -3.85
N SER A 306 7.46 11.05 -3.84
CA SER A 306 7.66 12.50 -3.70
C SER A 306 8.21 12.83 -2.31
N ASP A 307 8.83 14.01 -2.20
CA ASP A 307 9.31 14.52 -0.92
C ASP A 307 8.13 15.00 -0.07
N SER A 308 7.66 14.09 0.77
CA SER A 308 6.60 14.37 1.75
C SER A 308 6.97 13.72 3.08
N PRO A 309 6.99 14.50 4.18
CA PRO A 309 7.26 13.95 5.51
C PRO A 309 6.34 12.79 5.89
N ASP A 310 5.10 12.82 5.43
CA ASP A 310 4.09 11.82 5.77
C ASP A 310 4.33 10.49 5.03
N LEU A 311 4.77 10.56 3.77
CA LEU A 311 5.19 9.37 3.01
C LEU A 311 6.43 8.72 3.61
N GLY A 312 7.32 9.52 4.22
CA GLY A 312 8.50 9.02 4.92
C GLY A 312 8.19 8.24 6.21
N LEU A 313 7.00 8.39 6.79
CA LEU A 313 6.58 7.64 7.97
C LEU A 313 6.21 6.19 7.66
N THR A 314 5.94 5.85 6.40
CA THR A 314 5.46 4.53 6.01
C THR A 314 6.47 3.79 5.14
N VAL A 315 6.40 2.47 5.16
CA VAL A 315 7.13 1.60 4.22
C VAL A 315 6.21 1.30 3.05
N PRO A 316 6.60 1.64 1.80
CA PRO A 316 5.77 1.35 0.64
C PRO A 316 5.46 -0.15 0.53
N GLY A 317 4.18 -0.52 0.36
CA GLY A 317 3.77 -1.93 0.31
C GLY A 317 4.47 -2.76 -0.79
N LYS A 318 4.90 -2.11 -1.88
CA LYS A 318 5.66 -2.75 -2.97
C LYS A 318 7.09 -3.13 -2.57
N LEU A 319 7.66 -2.55 -1.49
CA LEU A 319 9.01 -2.87 -1.06
C LEU A 319 9.14 -4.35 -0.70
N ALA A 320 8.18 -4.89 0.05
CA ALA A 320 8.16 -6.30 0.42
C ALA A 320 8.13 -7.22 -0.82
N SER A 321 7.28 -6.92 -1.82
CA SER A 321 7.18 -7.73 -3.05
C SER A 321 8.45 -7.64 -3.91
N TYR A 322 9.09 -6.48 -3.96
CA TYR A 322 10.34 -6.30 -4.71
C TYR A 322 11.51 -7.03 -4.05
N MET A 323 11.63 -6.94 -2.74
CA MET A 323 12.64 -7.71 -2.00
C MET A 323 12.36 -9.23 -2.09
N ALA A 324 11.08 -9.63 -2.09
CA ALA A 324 10.68 -11.03 -2.28
C ALA A 324 11.09 -11.58 -3.66
N ALA A 325 11.11 -10.75 -4.70
CA ALA A 325 11.51 -11.11 -6.06
C ALA A 325 13.03 -11.33 -6.22
N ALA A 326 13.83 -11.07 -5.18
CA ALA A 326 15.30 -11.22 -5.21
C ALA A 326 15.98 -10.39 -6.31
N LYS A 327 15.51 -9.19 -6.56
CA LYS A 327 16.10 -8.22 -7.50
C LYS A 327 16.66 -7.02 -6.74
N PRO A 328 17.68 -6.32 -7.28
CA PRO A 328 18.14 -5.07 -6.71
C PRO A 328 16.99 -4.06 -6.59
N VAL A 329 16.87 -3.40 -5.45
CA VAL A 329 15.89 -2.33 -5.26
C VAL A 329 16.54 -0.99 -5.55
N LEU A 330 16.00 -0.27 -6.53
CA LEU A 330 16.38 1.12 -6.80
C LEU A 330 15.34 2.04 -6.16
N ALA A 331 15.73 2.79 -5.14
CA ALA A 331 14.79 3.58 -4.37
C ALA A 331 15.11 5.07 -4.43
N SER A 332 14.10 5.91 -4.78
CA SER A 332 14.13 7.36 -4.66
C SER A 332 13.02 7.79 -3.71
N MET A 333 13.34 7.90 -2.42
CA MET A 333 12.39 8.21 -1.36
C MET A 333 13.11 8.61 -0.08
N ASN A 334 12.37 9.12 0.92
CA ASN A 334 12.88 9.44 2.25
C ASN A 334 12.26 8.53 3.32
N GLY A 335 12.79 8.59 4.55
CA GLY A 335 12.18 7.99 5.75
C GLY A 335 12.32 6.47 5.86
N ALA A 336 11.26 5.81 6.37
CA ALA A 336 11.31 4.40 6.76
C ALA A 336 11.62 3.45 5.59
N GLY A 337 11.08 3.72 4.40
CA GLY A 337 11.36 2.91 3.22
C GLY A 337 12.81 3.05 2.75
N TYR A 338 13.37 4.26 2.75
CA TYR A 338 14.79 4.52 2.47
C TYR A 338 15.69 3.74 3.44
N ALA A 339 15.41 3.85 4.75
CA ALA A 339 16.17 3.16 5.77
C ALA A 339 16.15 1.64 5.58
N ALA A 340 14.99 1.06 5.27
CA ALA A 340 14.85 -0.38 5.05
C ALA A 340 15.68 -0.89 3.85
N VAL A 341 15.72 -0.14 2.73
CA VAL A 341 16.56 -0.52 1.57
C VAL A 341 18.04 -0.40 1.91
N LEU A 342 18.43 0.67 2.59
CA LEU A 342 19.81 0.89 3.02
C LEU A 342 20.28 -0.21 3.98
N GLU A 343 19.48 -0.52 5.00
CA GLU A 343 19.77 -1.57 6.01
C GLU A 343 19.86 -2.96 5.36
N SER A 344 19.01 -3.26 4.38
CA SER A 344 19.04 -4.53 3.66
C SER A 344 20.34 -4.73 2.89
N GLY A 345 21.02 -3.64 2.48
CA GLY A 345 22.11 -3.69 1.51
C GLY A 345 21.71 -4.33 0.17
N GLY A 346 20.40 -4.44 -0.11
CA GLY A 346 19.83 -5.12 -1.27
C GLY A 346 19.46 -4.18 -2.41
N GLY A 347 20.04 -2.97 -2.44
CA GLY A 347 19.74 -2.00 -3.50
C GLY A 347 20.50 -0.70 -3.35
N LEU A 348 20.19 0.27 -4.19
CA LEU A 348 20.71 1.62 -4.13
C LEU A 348 19.60 2.61 -3.80
N VAL A 349 19.94 3.62 -2.99
CA VAL A 349 18.99 4.61 -2.51
C VAL A 349 19.43 6.03 -2.90
N SER A 350 18.45 6.86 -3.22
CA SER A 350 18.63 8.32 -3.40
C SER A 350 17.55 9.06 -2.61
N PRO A 351 17.81 10.32 -2.19
CA PRO A 351 16.75 11.14 -1.59
C PRO A 351 15.55 11.27 -2.53
N ALA A 352 14.38 11.49 -1.95
CA ALA A 352 13.18 11.77 -2.73
C ALA A 352 13.40 12.98 -3.63
N CYS A 353 12.92 12.90 -4.87
CA CYS A 353 13.01 13.96 -5.89
C CYS A 353 14.44 14.41 -6.27
N ASP A 354 15.48 13.68 -5.90
CA ASP A 354 16.84 13.92 -6.36
C ASP A 354 17.09 13.19 -7.69
N GLN A 355 16.81 13.87 -8.81
CA GLN A 355 16.94 13.35 -10.17
C GLN A 355 18.38 12.89 -10.46
N LYS A 356 19.37 13.72 -10.05
CA LYS A 356 20.78 13.41 -10.33
C LYS A 356 21.24 12.17 -9.57
N ALA A 357 20.97 12.09 -8.27
CA ALA A 357 21.34 10.92 -7.47
C ALA A 357 20.65 9.64 -7.97
N LEU A 358 19.39 9.73 -8.43
CA LEU A 358 18.70 8.60 -9.02
C LEU A 358 19.36 8.16 -10.35
N ALA A 359 19.71 9.12 -11.23
CA ALA A 359 20.41 8.83 -12.49
C ALA A 359 21.78 8.20 -12.25
N ASP A 360 22.56 8.73 -11.29
CA ASP A 360 23.85 8.16 -10.89
C ASP A 360 23.70 6.71 -10.39
N ASN A 361 22.68 6.42 -9.60
CA ASN A 361 22.38 5.06 -9.12
C ASN A 361 21.94 4.12 -10.25
N MET A 362 21.14 4.60 -11.21
CA MET A 362 20.80 3.83 -12.42
C MET A 362 22.04 3.46 -13.22
N LEU A 363 22.93 4.42 -13.44
CA LEU A 363 24.19 4.21 -14.15
C LEU A 363 25.12 3.25 -13.40
N ALA A 364 25.16 3.33 -12.06
CA ALA A 364 25.92 2.41 -11.24
C ALA A 364 25.41 0.97 -11.37
N LEU A 365 24.09 0.74 -11.27
CA LEU A 365 23.47 -0.58 -11.47
C LEU A 365 23.69 -1.11 -12.90
N TYR A 366 23.60 -0.24 -13.91
CA TYR A 366 23.86 -0.59 -15.31
C TYR A 366 25.29 -1.09 -15.54
N ARG A 367 26.28 -0.52 -14.84
CA ARG A 367 27.70 -0.89 -14.94
C ARG A 367 28.07 -2.13 -14.13
N MET A 368 27.22 -2.57 -13.20
CA MET A 368 27.44 -3.78 -12.43
C MET A 368 27.34 -5.03 -13.32
N THR A 369 28.13 -6.04 -12.99
CA THR A 369 27.98 -7.37 -13.55
C THR A 369 26.69 -8.04 -13.06
N ASP A 370 26.21 -9.07 -13.77
CA ASP A 370 25.04 -9.84 -13.35
C ASP A 370 25.25 -10.46 -11.97
N ALA A 371 26.46 -10.89 -11.65
CA ALA A 371 26.81 -11.46 -10.33
C ALA A 371 26.68 -10.42 -9.20
N GLU A 372 27.11 -9.18 -9.43
CA GLU A 372 26.97 -8.11 -8.43
C GLU A 372 25.52 -7.74 -8.22
N ARG A 373 24.71 -7.63 -9.29
CA ARG A 373 23.25 -7.41 -9.18
C ARG A 373 22.55 -8.55 -8.48
N ALA A 374 22.89 -9.80 -8.80
CA ALA A 374 22.37 -10.98 -8.12
C ALA A 374 22.70 -10.99 -6.62
N ALA A 375 23.90 -10.53 -6.24
CA ALA A 375 24.29 -10.40 -4.84
C ALA A 375 23.44 -9.34 -4.09
N LEU A 376 23.12 -8.20 -4.72
CA LEU A 376 22.16 -7.23 -4.15
C LEU A 376 20.75 -7.85 -4.01
N GLY A 377 20.26 -8.53 -5.03
CA GLY A 377 18.97 -9.22 -4.98
C GLY A 377 18.90 -10.28 -3.88
N ALA A 378 19.97 -11.04 -3.67
CA ALA A 378 20.06 -12.01 -2.58
C ALA A 378 19.98 -11.36 -1.19
N LYS A 379 20.62 -10.21 -0.99
CA LYS A 379 20.51 -9.43 0.27
C LYS A 379 19.10 -8.89 0.47
N ALA A 380 18.45 -8.35 -0.59
CA ALA A 380 17.05 -7.92 -0.54
C ALA A 380 16.15 -9.09 -0.10
N LYS A 381 16.31 -10.27 -0.70
CA LYS A 381 15.55 -11.48 -0.35
C LYS A 381 15.81 -11.95 1.09
N ALA A 382 17.04 -11.88 1.58
CA ALA A 382 17.37 -12.21 2.95
C ALA A 382 16.66 -11.27 3.94
N TYR A 383 16.65 -9.97 3.66
CA TYR A 383 15.92 -8.97 4.45
C TYR A 383 14.42 -9.20 4.43
N TYR A 384 13.82 -9.47 3.25
CA TYR A 384 12.43 -9.88 3.15
C TYR A 384 12.11 -11.09 4.04
N THR A 385 12.97 -12.11 3.98
CA THR A 385 12.78 -13.34 4.75
C THR A 385 12.81 -13.09 6.26
N ALA A 386 13.64 -12.17 6.71
CA ALA A 386 13.76 -11.81 8.13
C ALA A 386 12.63 -10.90 8.63
N HIS A 387 12.09 -10.01 7.77
CA HIS A 387 11.24 -8.90 8.22
C HIS A 387 9.83 -8.85 7.62
N TYR A 388 9.60 -9.47 6.45
CA TYR A 388 8.37 -9.29 5.66
C TYR A 388 7.65 -10.58 5.27
N ARG A 389 8.02 -11.72 5.86
CA ARG A 389 7.37 -13.00 5.56
C ARG A 389 5.90 -12.97 5.97
N ARG A 390 5.04 -13.37 5.03
CA ARG A 390 3.58 -13.41 5.22
C ARG A 390 3.18 -14.19 6.47
N ALA A 391 3.65 -15.44 6.60
CA ALA A 391 3.27 -16.30 7.72
C ALA A 391 3.61 -15.68 9.09
N GLU A 392 4.81 -15.11 9.23
CA GLU A 392 5.25 -14.48 10.47
C GLU A 392 4.44 -13.22 10.82
N LEU A 393 4.18 -12.36 9.81
CA LEU A 393 3.48 -11.11 10.04
C LEU A 393 1.98 -11.32 10.23
N LEU A 394 1.36 -12.29 9.56
CA LEU A 394 -0.03 -12.70 9.82
C LEU A 394 -0.19 -13.18 11.26
N LYS A 395 0.68 -14.07 11.71
CA LYS A 395 0.66 -14.57 13.08
C LYS A 395 0.81 -13.43 14.10
N ARG A 396 1.72 -12.48 13.86
CA ARG A 396 1.87 -11.30 14.72
C ARG A 396 0.63 -10.40 14.72
N LEU A 397 -0.02 -10.21 13.56
CA LEU A 397 -1.29 -9.48 13.46
C LEU A 397 -2.39 -10.15 14.27
N GLU A 398 -2.52 -11.48 14.18
CA GLU A 398 -3.48 -12.26 14.95
C GLU A 398 -3.20 -12.14 16.45
N GLU A 399 -1.98 -12.46 16.88
CA GLU A 399 -1.61 -12.45 18.30
C GLU A 399 -1.80 -11.08 18.93
N PHE A 400 -1.38 -10.01 18.27
CA PHE A 400 -1.54 -8.67 18.77
C PHE A 400 -3.02 -8.24 18.80
N THR A 401 -3.81 -8.65 17.80
CA THR A 401 -5.25 -8.35 17.75
C THR A 401 -5.99 -9.03 18.90
N VAL A 402 -5.67 -10.28 19.17
CA VAL A 402 -6.39 -11.12 20.12
C VAL A 402 -5.83 -10.99 21.52
N LYS A 403 -4.52 -11.16 21.70
CA LYS A 403 -3.86 -11.25 23.01
C LYS A 403 -3.21 -9.95 23.46
N GLY A 404 -2.85 -9.07 22.52
CA GLY A 404 -2.13 -7.83 22.78
C GLY A 404 -0.62 -8.02 23.03
N VAL A 405 -0.08 -9.11 22.53
CA VAL A 405 1.35 -9.46 22.64
C VAL A 405 1.96 -9.75 21.29
#